data_feb5b668cde2a5570a268793895c2ebc
#
_entry.id   feb5b668cde2a5570a268793895c2ebc
#
_cell.length_a   1.000
_cell.length_b   1.000
_cell.length_c   1.000
_cell.angle_alpha   90.00
_cell.angle_beta   90.00
_cell.angle_gamma   90.00
#
_symmetry.space_group_name_H-M   'P 1'
#
loop_
_entity.id
_entity.type
_entity.pdbx_description
1 polymer ?
#
loop_
_entity_poly.entity_id
_entity_poly.type
_entity_poly.pdbx_seq_one_letter_code
_entity_poly.pdbx_strand_id
1 'polypeptide(L)' 'MTAIEYRGHRIEVSPVGKGWRAAIFAPGSTRAMADSPSNLEKSRSEEIIAEAKRIIDARLHDG' A
#
# COMPACT_ATOMS: atom_id res chain seq x y z
N MET A 1 -5.19 4.71 -11.52
CA MET A 1 -5.26 4.53 -10.06
C MET A 1 -6.13 3.31 -9.73
N THR A 2 -5.66 2.46 -8.86
CA THR A 2 -6.36 1.23 -8.49
C THR A 2 -6.51 1.18 -6.98
N ALA A 3 -7.70 0.84 -6.50
CA ALA A 3 -7.96 0.68 -5.07
C ALA A 3 -8.25 -0.79 -4.79
N ILE A 4 -7.59 -1.33 -3.76
CA ILE A 4 -7.70 -2.73 -3.36
C ILE A 4 -8.03 -2.75 -1.87
N GLU A 5 -8.91 -3.67 -1.47
CA GLU A 5 -9.20 -3.90 -0.07
C GLU A 5 -8.47 -5.15 0.39
N TYR A 6 -7.81 -5.05 1.56
CA TYR A 6 -7.07 -6.17 2.12
C TYR A 6 -7.14 -6.10 3.65
N ARG A 7 -7.77 -7.10 4.26
CA ARG A 7 -7.92 -7.25 5.71
C ARG A 7 -8.48 -5.98 6.36
N GLY A 8 -9.49 -5.37 5.70
CA GLY A 8 -10.13 -4.16 6.20
C GLY A 8 -9.39 -2.87 5.87
N HIS A 9 -8.21 -2.97 5.29
CA HIS A 9 -7.43 -1.79 4.88
C HIS A 9 -7.65 -1.52 3.40
N ARG A 10 -7.54 -0.23 3.02
CA ARG A 10 -7.62 0.16 1.62
C ARG A 10 -6.23 0.50 1.13
N ILE A 11 -5.86 -0.05 -0.02
CA ILE A 11 -4.58 0.21 -0.66
C ILE A 11 -4.86 0.93 -1.97
N GLU A 12 -4.42 2.19 -2.08
CA GLU A 12 -4.57 2.96 -3.32
C GLU A 12 -3.24 2.99 -4.05
N VAL A 13 -3.21 2.36 -5.21
CA VAL A 13 -2.00 2.21 -6.02
C VAL A 13 -2.04 3.21 -7.16
N SER A 14 -0.98 3.99 -7.32
CA SER A 14 -0.88 4.97 -8.39
C SER A 14 0.54 5.01 -8.94
N PRO A 15 0.70 5.36 -10.24
CA PRO A 15 2.04 5.49 -10.82
C PRO A 15 2.73 6.75 -10.32
N VAL A 16 4.03 6.64 -10.04
CA VAL A 16 4.87 7.76 -9.62
C VAL A 16 6.21 7.63 -10.33
N GLY A 17 6.54 8.58 -11.19
CA GLY A 17 7.76 8.48 -11.96
C GLY A 17 7.78 7.22 -12.80
N LYS A 18 8.79 6.39 -12.63
CA LYS A 18 8.92 5.11 -13.33
C LYS A 18 8.43 3.93 -12.50
N GLY A 19 7.96 4.18 -11.31
CA GLY A 19 7.52 3.14 -10.39
C GLY A 19 6.09 3.34 -9.92
N TRP A 20 5.82 2.88 -8.71
CA TRP A 20 4.47 2.86 -8.15
C TRP A 20 4.49 3.27 -6.69
N ARG A 21 3.36 3.76 -6.25
CA ARG A 21 3.13 4.12 -4.86
C ARG A 21 1.85 3.45 -4.37
N ALA A 22 1.89 2.89 -3.18
CA ALA A 22 0.71 2.30 -2.56
C ALA A 22 0.42 3.03 -1.26
N ALA A 23 -0.65 3.80 -1.23
CA ALA A 23 -1.09 4.49 -0.03
C ALA A 23 -2.01 3.55 0.75
N ILE A 24 -1.65 3.24 2.00
CA ILE A 24 -2.40 2.31 2.84
C ILE A 24 -3.26 3.11 3.82
N PHE A 25 -4.55 2.80 3.84
CA PHE A 25 -5.50 3.43 4.76
C PHE A 25 -6.05 2.39 5.72
N ALA A 26 -5.89 2.63 7.00
CA ALA A 26 -6.45 1.76 8.03
C ALA A 26 -7.98 1.85 8.03
N PRO A 27 -8.70 0.85 8.57
CA PRO A 27 -10.15 0.90 8.65
C PRO A 27 -10.62 2.16 9.37
N GLY A 28 -11.54 2.89 8.75
CA GLY A 28 -12.07 4.13 9.31
C GLY A 28 -11.16 5.34 9.22
N SER A 29 -9.97 5.21 8.64
CA SER A 29 -9.01 6.30 8.53
C SER A 29 -9.12 6.99 7.17
N THR A 30 -8.99 8.31 7.15
CA THR A 30 -8.94 9.11 5.92
C THR A 30 -7.52 9.52 5.57
N ARG A 31 -6.55 9.16 6.38
CA ARG A 31 -5.14 9.48 6.15
C ARG A 31 -4.35 8.24 5.80
N ALA A 32 -3.44 8.38 4.83
CA ALA A 32 -2.53 7.31 4.49
C ALA A 32 -1.56 7.05 5.65
N MET A 33 -1.22 5.78 5.86
CA MET A 33 -0.27 5.41 6.89
C MET A 33 1.12 5.92 6.55
N ALA A 34 1.90 6.30 7.58
CA ALA A 34 3.23 6.84 7.38
C ALA A 34 4.18 5.83 6.72
N ASP A 35 3.94 4.54 6.92
CA ASP A 35 4.77 3.49 6.34
C ASP A 35 4.21 2.95 5.00
N SER A 36 3.40 3.75 4.32
CA SER A 36 2.92 3.41 2.98
C SER A 36 4.11 3.25 2.04
N PRO A 37 4.22 2.11 1.32
CA PRO A 37 5.40 1.87 0.49
C PRO A 37 5.36 2.63 -0.82
N SER A 38 6.53 2.95 -1.34
CA SER A 38 6.67 3.52 -2.68
C SER A 38 7.95 2.99 -3.29
N ASN A 39 7.92 2.77 -4.58
CA ASN A 39 9.09 2.34 -5.34
C ASN A 39 9.16 3.20 -6.58
N LEU A 40 10.16 4.09 -6.62
CA LEU A 40 10.33 5.04 -7.72
C LEU A 40 11.14 4.47 -8.87
N GLU A 41 11.68 3.27 -8.71
CA GLU A 41 12.41 2.59 -9.77
C GLU A 41 11.43 1.81 -10.65
N LYS A 42 11.90 1.37 -11.79
CA LYS A 42 11.08 0.60 -12.72
C LYS A 42 10.63 -0.71 -12.07
N SER A 43 9.37 -0.80 -11.73
CA SER A 43 8.80 -1.96 -11.05
C SER A 43 7.37 -2.18 -11.52
N ARG A 44 6.82 -3.33 -11.16
CA ARG A 44 5.42 -3.66 -11.47
C ARG A 44 4.53 -3.25 -10.30
N SER A 45 3.29 -2.86 -10.63
CA SER A 45 2.30 -2.53 -9.59
C SER A 45 2.09 -3.69 -8.62
N GLU A 46 2.19 -4.93 -9.09
CA GLU A 46 2.03 -6.13 -8.28
C GLU A 46 3.04 -6.21 -7.15
N GLU A 47 4.26 -5.72 -7.39
CA GLU A 47 5.31 -5.74 -6.38
C GLU A 47 5.01 -4.79 -5.23
N ILE A 48 4.52 -3.59 -5.55
CA ILE A 48 4.18 -2.62 -4.51
C ILE A 48 2.93 -3.05 -3.73
N ILE A 49 2.00 -3.70 -4.41
CA ILE A 49 0.81 -4.26 -3.76
C ILE A 49 1.21 -5.35 -2.78
N ALA A 50 2.12 -6.25 -3.19
CA ALA A 50 2.60 -7.31 -2.31
C ALA A 50 3.31 -6.75 -1.08
N GLU A 51 4.07 -5.68 -1.25
CA GLU A 51 4.74 -5.02 -0.14
C GLU A 51 3.74 -4.36 0.81
N ALA A 52 2.72 -3.70 0.26
CA ALA A 52 1.67 -3.11 1.08
C ALA A 52 0.95 -4.16 1.92
N LYS A 53 0.64 -5.30 1.33
CA LYS A 53 0.01 -6.41 2.07
C LYS A 53 0.91 -6.93 3.18
N ARG A 54 2.21 -7.02 2.94
CA ARG A 54 3.18 -7.46 3.93
C ARG A 54 3.24 -6.50 5.11
N ILE A 55 3.19 -5.20 4.84
CA ILE A 55 3.18 -4.18 5.89
C ILE A 55 1.91 -4.31 6.74
N ILE A 56 0.76 -4.48 6.10
CA ILE A 56 -0.50 -4.67 6.81
C ILE A 56 -0.46 -5.92 7.69
N ASP A 57 0.05 -7.02 7.16
CA ASP A 57 0.15 -8.27 7.90
C ASP A 57 1.04 -8.11 9.14
N ALA A 58 2.16 -7.41 8.99
CA ALA A 58 3.07 -7.17 10.10
C ALA A 58 2.41 -6.36 11.21
N ARG A 59 1.66 -5.33 10.84
CA ARG A 59 0.96 -4.49 11.84
C ARG A 59 -0.13 -5.28 12.56
N LEU A 60 -0.86 -6.10 11.85
CA LEU A 60 -1.92 -6.91 12.46
C LEU A 60 -1.36 -8.04 13.30
N HIS A 61 -0.17 -8.52 12.97
CA HIS A 61 0.49 -9.55 13.74
C HIS A 61 0.98 -9.02 15.09
N ASP A 62 1.44 -7.78 15.11
CA ASP A 62 1.95 -7.14 16.33
C ASP A 62 0.83 -6.60 17.22
N GLY A 63 -0.36 -6.51 16.69
CA GLY A 63 -1.50 -5.96 17.43
C GLY A 63 -2.22 -7.01 18.29
#